data_39c517259159825d2ec25c2d2a35092d
#
_entry.id   39c517259159825d2ec25c2d2a35092d
#
_cell.length_a   1.000
_cell.length_b   1.000
_cell.length_c   1.000
_cell.angle_alpha   90.00
_cell.angle_beta   90.00
_cell.angle_gamma   90.00
#
_symmetry.space_group_name_H-M   'P 1'
#
loop_
_entity.id
_entity.type
_entity.pdbx_description
1 polymer ?
#
loop_
_entity_poly.entity_id
_entity_poly.type
_entity_poly.pdbx_seq_one_letter_code
_entity_poly.pdbx_strand_id
1 'polypeptide(L)'
;MTSTKVVKDKIILLLIDPQNDFHEGGSLEVPGSHDDSERIAKMILDNIHEIKEIYVTLDTHHVNHIGHAAFWWKDPEKKTEPVNFEEIRHEDVVSKKFTPKDQSLMDHVLHYSQQLENKGNFTMRIWPEHCLIGTSGHAVVECLNDALQKWWEITLYHTRMLSQHSLTHLISSLITYQPIN
;
A
#
# COMPACT_ATOMS: atom_id res chain seq x y z
N MET A 1 5.69 -47.13 21.38
CA MET A 1 4.80 -46.46 20.42
C MET A 1 5.21 -45.00 20.39
N THR A 2 5.96 -44.59 19.39
CA THR A 2 6.40 -43.21 19.18
C THR A 2 5.21 -42.43 18.61
N SER A 3 4.59 -41.59 19.43
CA SER A 3 3.57 -40.62 18.98
C SER A 3 4.24 -39.66 18.03
N THR A 4 3.95 -39.77 16.76
CA THR A 4 4.31 -38.76 15.75
C THR A 4 3.53 -37.48 16.09
N LYS A 5 4.23 -36.50 16.65
CA LYS A 5 3.65 -35.17 16.92
C LYS A 5 3.36 -34.55 15.56
N VAL A 6 2.09 -34.55 15.15
CA VAL A 6 1.66 -33.82 13.96
C VAL A 6 1.93 -32.33 14.26
N VAL A 7 2.94 -31.78 13.64
CA VAL A 7 3.17 -30.34 13.66
C VAL A 7 2.07 -29.76 12.78
N LYS A 8 1.07 -29.13 13.39
CA LYS A 8 0.03 -28.40 12.66
C LYS A 8 0.69 -27.17 12.05
N ASP A 9 0.61 -27.04 10.73
CA ASP A 9 1.13 -25.88 10.03
C ASP A 9 0.47 -24.60 10.58
N LYS A 10 1.30 -23.62 10.87
CA LYS A 10 0.85 -22.33 11.38
C LYS A 10 0.55 -21.38 10.21
N ILE A 11 -0.49 -20.57 10.36
CA ILE A 11 -0.91 -19.56 9.38
C ILE A 11 0.00 -18.34 9.50
N ILE A 12 0.51 -17.86 8.38
CA ILE A 12 1.08 -16.52 8.25
C ILE A 12 0.10 -15.69 7.44
N LEU A 13 -0.31 -14.55 7.98
CA LEU A 13 -1.30 -13.67 7.37
C LEU A 13 -0.62 -12.41 6.84
N LEU A 14 -0.92 -12.04 5.61
CA LEU A 14 -0.51 -10.79 5.00
C LEU A 14 -1.76 -9.96 4.69
N LEU A 15 -1.92 -8.84 5.38
CA LEU A 15 -2.96 -7.84 5.15
C LEU A 15 -2.36 -6.72 4.31
N ILE A 16 -2.95 -6.46 3.14
CA ILE A 16 -2.44 -5.46 2.20
C ILE A 16 -3.28 -4.20 2.31
N ASP A 17 -2.64 -3.13 2.77
CA ASP A 17 -3.13 -1.75 2.81
C ASP A 17 -4.55 -1.58 3.42
N PRO A 18 -4.85 -2.16 4.60
CA PRO A 18 -6.17 -2.10 5.22
C PRO A 18 -6.40 -0.74 5.92
N GLN A 19 -6.20 0.35 5.19
CA GLN A 19 -6.20 1.71 5.73
C GLN A 19 -7.54 2.41 5.47
N ASN A 20 -7.88 3.37 6.34
CA ASN A 20 -9.17 4.06 6.26
C ASN A 20 -9.43 4.73 4.91
N ASP A 21 -8.39 5.26 4.24
CA ASP A 21 -8.59 5.92 2.93
C ASP A 21 -9.04 4.97 1.82
N PHE A 22 -8.85 3.65 1.98
CA PHE A 22 -9.36 2.64 1.05
C PHE A 22 -10.74 2.08 1.44
N HIS A 23 -11.30 2.51 2.59
CA HIS A 23 -12.63 2.10 3.04
C HIS A 23 -13.69 3.14 2.67
N GLU A 24 -14.96 2.77 2.78
CA GLU A 24 -16.09 3.64 2.47
C GLU A 24 -16.00 4.96 3.23
N GLY A 25 -16.07 6.08 2.49
CA GLY A 25 -15.87 7.43 3.00
C GLY A 25 -14.41 7.91 3.04
N GLY A 26 -13.46 7.07 2.67
CA GLY A 26 -12.06 7.43 2.48
C GLY A 26 -11.80 8.13 1.15
N SER A 27 -10.61 8.72 0.98
CA SER A 27 -10.28 9.51 -0.21
C SER A 27 -10.06 8.68 -1.47
N LEU A 28 -9.82 7.37 -1.34
CA LEU A 28 -9.67 6.41 -2.46
C LEU A 28 -10.44 5.11 -2.14
N GLU A 29 -11.72 5.26 -1.82
CA GLU A 29 -12.56 4.18 -1.36
C GLU A 29 -12.70 3.01 -2.34
N VAL A 30 -12.73 1.80 -1.80
CA VAL A 30 -13.01 0.55 -2.49
C VAL A 30 -14.35 0.02 -1.98
N PRO A 31 -15.39 -0.07 -2.81
CA PRO A 31 -16.70 -0.55 -2.36
C PRO A 31 -16.63 -1.97 -1.77
N GLY A 32 -17.24 -2.17 -0.60
CA GLY A 32 -17.28 -3.45 0.11
C GLY A 32 -16.05 -3.72 0.97
N SER A 33 -15.09 -2.80 1.05
CA SER A 33 -13.87 -2.94 1.84
C SER A 33 -14.13 -3.03 3.34
N HIS A 34 -15.16 -2.33 3.84
CA HIS A 34 -15.51 -2.40 5.26
C HIS A 34 -16.01 -3.79 5.66
N ASP A 35 -16.91 -4.36 4.85
CA ASP A 35 -17.40 -5.72 5.07
C ASP A 35 -16.27 -6.76 4.99
N ASP A 36 -15.31 -6.57 4.08
CA ASP A 36 -14.10 -7.41 3.99
C ASP A 36 -13.26 -7.33 5.25
N SER A 37 -13.05 -6.12 5.76
CA SER A 37 -12.27 -5.88 6.97
C SER A 37 -12.94 -6.51 8.20
N GLU A 38 -14.26 -6.43 8.32
CA GLU A 38 -15.00 -7.12 9.38
C GLU A 38 -14.88 -8.65 9.29
N ARG A 39 -14.95 -9.21 8.06
CA ARG A 39 -14.74 -10.65 7.85
C ARG A 39 -13.32 -11.08 8.22
N ILE A 40 -12.33 -10.28 7.87
CA ILE A 40 -10.91 -10.53 8.21
C ILE A 40 -10.71 -10.42 9.72
N ALA A 41 -11.25 -9.39 10.36
CA ALA A 41 -11.19 -9.22 11.81
C ALA A 41 -11.77 -10.43 12.54
N LYS A 42 -12.95 -10.88 12.12
CA LYS A 42 -13.58 -12.08 12.66
C LYS A 42 -12.72 -13.33 12.42
N MET A 43 -12.17 -13.51 11.23
CA MET A 43 -11.30 -14.64 10.91
C MET A 43 -10.04 -14.66 11.79
N ILE A 44 -9.44 -13.52 12.07
CA ILE A 44 -8.29 -13.40 13.00
C ILE A 44 -8.68 -13.88 14.39
N LEU A 45 -9.81 -13.39 14.91
CA LEU A 45 -10.28 -13.71 16.27
C LEU A 45 -10.69 -15.16 16.41
N ASP A 46 -11.36 -15.74 15.41
CA ASP A 46 -11.78 -17.15 15.41
C ASP A 46 -10.58 -18.13 15.33
N ASN A 47 -9.45 -17.70 14.76
CA ASN A 47 -8.28 -18.54 14.54
C ASN A 47 -7.03 -18.04 15.29
N ILE A 48 -7.20 -17.35 16.39
CA ILE A 48 -6.18 -16.56 17.07
C ILE A 48 -4.93 -17.39 17.43
N HIS A 49 -5.10 -18.65 17.82
CA HIS A 49 -4.02 -19.57 18.20
C HIS A 49 -3.37 -20.30 17.02
N GLU A 50 -4.00 -20.29 15.86
CA GLU A 50 -3.47 -20.89 14.63
C GLU A 50 -2.57 -19.93 13.85
N ILE A 51 -2.76 -18.62 14.04
CA ILE A 51 -1.99 -17.59 13.36
C ILE A 51 -0.66 -17.39 14.10
N LYS A 52 0.44 -17.61 13.37
CA LYS A 52 1.80 -17.45 13.88
C LYS A 52 2.33 -16.04 13.74
N GLU A 53 2.08 -15.44 12.57
CA GLU A 53 2.57 -14.09 12.25
C GLU A 53 1.53 -13.33 11.44
N ILE A 54 1.44 -12.03 11.66
CA ILE A 54 0.62 -11.12 10.86
C ILE A 54 1.52 -9.99 10.35
N TYR A 55 1.52 -9.80 9.04
CA TYR A 55 2.15 -8.68 8.35
C TYR A 55 1.06 -7.77 7.82
N VAL A 56 1.22 -6.47 8.02
CA VAL A 56 0.31 -5.44 7.51
C VAL A 56 1.12 -4.48 6.67
N THR A 57 0.76 -4.32 5.39
CA THR A 57 1.35 -3.29 4.55
C THR A 57 0.59 -1.99 4.70
N LEU A 58 1.28 -0.89 4.54
CA LEU A 58 0.70 0.45 4.59
C LEU A 58 1.16 1.23 3.37
N ASP A 59 0.23 1.63 2.54
CA ASP A 59 0.46 2.67 1.56
C ASP A 59 0.75 3.98 2.29
N THR A 60 1.79 4.70 1.87
CA THR A 60 2.33 5.78 2.69
C THR A 60 2.80 6.92 1.80
N HIS A 61 2.15 8.06 1.88
CA HIS A 61 2.40 9.21 1.03
C HIS A 61 2.65 10.51 1.80
N HIS A 62 3.35 11.42 1.13
CA HIS A 62 3.33 12.84 1.44
C HIS A 62 2.46 13.56 0.39
N VAL A 63 1.96 14.74 0.71
CA VAL A 63 1.12 15.55 -0.21
C VAL A 63 1.79 15.74 -1.57
N ASN A 64 3.11 16.00 -1.58
CA ASN A 64 3.91 16.21 -2.79
C ASN A 64 4.42 14.92 -3.46
N HIS A 65 3.75 13.79 -3.23
CA HIS A 65 4.09 12.55 -3.93
C HIS A 65 3.86 12.67 -5.44
N ILE A 66 4.71 12.03 -6.26
CA ILE A 66 4.63 12.09 -7.74
C ILE A 66 3.30 11.62 -8.32
N GLY A 67 2.56 10.78 -7.61
CA GLY A 67 1.21 10.31 -7.97
C GLY A 67 0.09 11.30 -7.63
N HIS A 68 0.37 12.45 -6.99
CA HIS A 68 -0.64 13.42 -6.56
C HIS A 68 -0.61 14.68 -7.42
N ALA A 69 -1.77 15.32 -7.59
CA ALA A 69 -1.90 16.56 -8.35
C ALA A 69 -0.99 17.69 -7.81
N ALA A 70 -0.78 17.71 -6.48
CA ALA A 70 0.06 18.69 -5.81
C ALA A 70 1.52 18.70 -6.27
N PHE A 71 2.02 17.63 -6.89
CA PHE A 71 3.37 17.56 -7.43
C PHE A 71 3.53 18.27 -8.78
N TRP A 72 2.45 18.43 -9.57
CA TRP A 72 2.49 18.75 -10.98
C TRP A 72 1.91 20.11 -11.34
N TRP A 73 2.40 20.67 -12.43
CA TRP A 73 1.69 21.62 -13.29
C TRP A 73 1.24 20.92 -14.57
N LYS A 74 -0.06 20.98 -14.89
CA LYS A 74 -0.62 20.54 -16.19
C LYS A 74 -0.44 21.60 -17.27
N ASP A 75 -0.54 22.87 -16.90
CA ASP A 75 -0.23 24.00 -17.74
C ASP A 75 0.70 24.92 -16.93
N PRO A 76 2.03 24.82 -17.15
CA PRO A 76 2.99 25.59 -16.38
C PRO A 76 2.83 27.10 -16.49
N GLU A 77 2.32 27.59 -17.65
CA GLU A 77 2.10 29.02 -17.86
C GLU A 77 0.91 29.54 -17.05
N LYS A 78 -0.18 28.76 -17.02
CA LYS A 78 -1.39 29.08 -16.24
C LYS A 78 -1.36 28.57 -14.81
N LYS A 79 -0.35 27.75 -14.46
CA LYS A 79 -0.22 27.10 -13.15
C LYS A 79 -1.47 26.31 -12.74
N THR A 80 -2.03 25.54 -13.69
CA THR A 80 -3.13 24.62 -13.41
C THR A 80 -2.57 23.26 -12.99
N GLU A 81 -3.30 22.55 -12.14
CA GLU A 81 -2.95 21.21 -11.70
C GLU A 81 -3.72 20.14 -12.52
N PRO A 82 -3.20 18.92 -12.63
CA PRO A 82 -4.00 17.81 -13.16
C PRO A 82 -5.17 17.49 -12.24
N VAL A 83 -6.18 16.80 -12.78
CA VAL A 83 -7.31 16.30 -12.00
C VAL A 83 -7.05 14.86 -11.56
N ASN A 84 -7.75 14.42 -10.51
CA ASN A 84 -7.68 13.03 -10.05
C ASN A 84 -8.03 12.06 -11.18
N PHE A 85 -7.30 10.95 -11.24
CA PHE A 85 -7.38 9.89 -12.25
C PHE A 85 -6.93 10.28 -13.65
N GLU A 86 -6.42 11.48 -13.85
CA GLU A 86 -5.81 11.89 -15.12
C GLU A 86 -4.53 11.09 -15.37
N GLU A 87 -4.34 10.66 -16.63
CA GLU A 87 -3.14 9.95 -17.05
C GLU A 87 -2.09 10.94 -17.56
N ILE A 88 -0.84 10.70 -17.21
CA ILE A 88 0.32 11.43 -17.68
C ILE A 88 1.24 10.45 -18.40
N ARG A 89 1.39 10.63 -19.71
CA ARG A 89 2.28 9.82 -20.54
C ARG A 89 3.67 10.42 -20.58
N HIS A 90 4.66 9.61 -20.91
CA HIS A 90 6.03 10.10 -21.12
C HIS A 90 6.08 11.24 -22.15
N GLU A 91 5.33 11.13 -23.25
CA GLU A 91 5.24 12.16 -24.29
C GLU A 91 4.68 13.50 -23.77
N ASP A 92 3.75 13.47 -22.79
CA ASP A 92 3.18 14.67 -22.16
C ASP A 92 4.23 15.38 -21.28
N VAL A 93 5.16 14.62 -20.67
CA VAL A 93 6.28 15.19 -19.91
C VAL A 93 7.35 15.75 -20.86
N VAL A 94 7.69 15.03 -21.93
CA VAL A 94 8.65 15.48 -22.96
C VAL A 94 8.18 16.80 -23.61
N SER A 95 6.89 16.89 -23.94
CA SER A 95 6.30 18.11 -24.52
C SER A 95 6.09 19.25 -23.52
N LYS A 96 6.39 19.02 -22.23
CA LYS A 96 6.14 19.96 -21.12
C LYS A 96 4.67 20.34 -20.92
N LYS A 97 3.73 19.52 -21.41
CA LYS A 97 2.31 19.65 -21.06
C LYS A 97 2.11 19.42 -19.57
N PHE A 98 2.87 18.47 -18.99
CA PHE A 98 2.99 18.27 -17.55
C PHE A 98 4.44 18.47 -17.11
N THR A 99 4.62 19.23 -16.05
CA THR A 99 5.95 19.46 -15.46
C THR A 99 5.87 19.35 -13.93
N PRO A 100 6.91 18.88 -13.25
CA PRO A 100 6.95 18.96 -11.80
C PRO A 100 6.95 20.43 -11.36
N LYS A 101 6.30 20.75 -10.23
CA LYS A 101 6.33 22.09 -9.65
C LYS A 101 7.75 22.50 -9.28
N ASP A 102 8.52 21.54 -8.73
CA ASP A 102 9.97 21.71 -8.55
C ASP A 102 10.68 21.31 -9.85
N GLN A 103 11.13 22.33 -10.60
CA GLN A 103 11.78 22.13 -11.88
C GLN A 103 13.11 21.36 -11.79
N SER A 104 13.75 21.30 -10.62
CA SER A 104 14.96 20.51 -10.42
C SER A 104 14.73 18.99 -10.58
N LEU A 105 13.46 18.56 -10.49
CA LEU A 105 13.03 17.17 -10.66
C LEU A 105 12.73 16.79 -12.11
N MET A 106 12.88 17.70 -13.08
CA MET A 106 12.46 17.45 -14.47
C MET A 106 13.14 16.22 -15.08
N ASP A 107 14.45 16.08 -14.92
CA ASP A 107 15.19 14.92 -15.43
C ASP A 107 14.75 13.62 -14.75
N HIS A 108 14.43 13.68 -13.46
CA HIS A 108 13.92 12.54 -12.72
C HIS A 108 12.57 12.06 -13.26
N VAL A 109 11.62 12.98 -13.47
CA VAL A 109 10.27 12.59 -13.96
C VAL A 109 10.29 12.14 -15.42
N LEU A 110 11.19 12.69 -16.26
CA LEU A 110 11.41 12.18 -17.61
C LEU A 110 11.90 10.72 -17.59
N HIS A 111 12.90 10.44 -16.77
CA HIS A 111 13.40 9.08 -16.62
C HIS A 111 12.34 8.14 -16.04
N TYR A 112 11.65 8.57 -14.98
CA TYR A 112 10.61 7.78 -14.30
C TYR A 112 9.48 7.40 -15.26
N SER A 113 8.88 8.38 -15.96
CA SER A 113 7.78 8.13 -16.90
C SER A 113 8.18 7.20 -18.04
N GLN A 114 9.40 7.36 -18.57
CA GLN A 114 9.96 6.49 -19.60
C GLN A 114 10.12 5.04 -19.11
N GLN A 115 10.66 4.85 -17.90
CA GLN A 115 10.86 3.51 -17.35
C GLN A 115 9.53 2.82 -17.02
N LEU A 116 8.55 3.59 -16.55
CA LEU A 116 7.22 3.07 -16.23
C LEU A 116 6.53 2.50 -17.48
N GLU A 117 6.57 3.21 -18.60
CA GLU A 117 6.01 2.75 -19.87
C GLU A 117 6.81 1.60 -20.49
N ASN A 118 8.14 1.69 -20.49
CA ASN A 118 8.98 0.69 -21.15
C ASN A 118 9.08 -0.65 -20.39
N LYS A 119 9.09 -0.63 -19.05
CA LYS A 119 9.27 -1.83 -18.23
C LYS A 119 7.98 -2.34 -17.61
N GLY A 120 7.07 -1.44 -17.27
CA GLY A 120 5.85 -1.77 -16.55
C GLY A 120 4.61 -1.91 -17.44
N ASN A 121 4.65 -1.40 -18.67
CA ASN A 121 3.46 -1.21 -19.54
C ASN A 121 2.35 -0.40 -18.82
N PHE A 122 2.72 0.50 -17.92
CA PHE A 122 1.81 1.36 -17.17
C PHE A 122 2.01 2.81 -17.56
N THR A 123 0.89 3.53 -17.67
CA THR A 123 0.87 4.98 -17.73
C THR A 123 0.77 5.53 -16.31
N MET A 124 1.50 6.59 -16.01
CA MET A 124 1.36 7.25 -14.72
C MET A 124 -0.06 7.83 -14.60
N ARG A 125 -0.67 7.63 -13.42
CA ARG A 125 -2.00 8.15 -13.10
C ARG A 125 -1.94 9.04 -11.88
N ILE A 126 -2.67 10.14 -11.91
CA ILE A 126 -2.86 11.02 -10.76
C ILE A 126 -3.95 10.44 -9.87
N TRP A 127 -3.60 10.19 -8.62
CA TRP A 127 -4.50 9.68 -7.60
C TRP A 127 -4.99 10.81 -6.70
N PRO A 128 -6.19 10.70 -6.10
CA PRO A 128 -6.55 11.52 -4.96
C PRO A 128 -5.47 11.46 -3.89
N GLU A 129 -5.27 12.53 -3.15
CA GLU A 129 -4.39 12.48 -1.98
C GLU A 129 -4.97 11.47 -0.97
N HIS A 130 -4.22 10.42 -0.67
CA HIS A 130 -4.64 9.33 0.19
C HIS A 130 -3.48 8.80 1.02
N CYS A 131 -3.79 8.15 2.12
CA CYS A 131 -2.81 7.53 3.01
C CYS A 131 -1.66 8.48 3.40
N LEU A 132 -1.99 9.76 3.63
CA LEU A 132 -1.01 10.75 4.00
C LEU A 132 -0.52 10.51 5.44
N ILE A 133 0.79 10.51 5.62
CA ILE A 133 1.44 10.28 6.92
C ILE A 133 0.86 11.20 7.98
N GLY A 134 0.45 10.62 9.11
CA GLY A 134 -0.07 11.36 10.26
C GLY A 134 -1.56 11.72 10.18
N THR A 135 -2.26 11.33 9.10
CA THR A 135 -3.72 11.49 9.00
C THR A 135 -4.46 10.23 9.45
N SER A 136 -5.76 10.36 9.72
CA SER A 136 -6.64 9.22 9.99
C SER A 136 -6.73 8.28 8.78
N GLY A 137 -6.64 8.80 7.56
CA GLY A 137 -6.67 8.02 6.33
C GLY A 137 -5.53 7.00 6.22
N HIS A 138 -4.36 7.34 6.76
CA HIS A 138 -3.19 6.45 6.81
C HIS A 138 -3.31 5.32 7.85
N ALA A 139 -4.18 5.47 8.85
CA ALA A 139 -4.32 4.47 9.90
C ALA A 139 -5.07 3.22 9.41
N VAL A 140 -4.73 2.06 9.98
CA VAL A 140 -5.50 0.82 9.80
C VAL A 140 -6.93 1.03 10.28
N VAL A 141 -7.91 0.49 9.56
CA VAL A 141 -9.34 0.58 9.91
C VAL A 141 -9.60 -0.04 11.29
N GLU A 142 -10.49 0.60 12.07
CA GLU A 142 -10.67 0.32 13.49
C GLU A 142 -10.94 -1.16 13.78
N CYS A 143 -11.88 -1.80 13.07
CA CYS A 143 -12.24 -3.20 13.33
C CYS A 143 -11.06 -4.17 13.17
N LEU A 144 -10.19 -3.94 12.19
CA LEU A 144 -8.97 -4.72 12.02
C LEU A 144 -7.91 -4.37 13.05
N ASN A 145 -7.74 -3.10 13.37
CA ASN A 145 -6.80 -2.68 14.39
C ASN A 145 -7.12 -3.33 15.75
N ASP A 146 -8.40 -3.37 16.12
CA ASP A 146 -8.87 -4.02 17.36
C ASP A 146 -8.59 -5.53 17.35
N ALA A 147 -8.84 -6.20 16.23
CA ALA A 147 -8.54 -7.62 16.09
C ALA A 147 -7.03 -7.90 16.19
N LEU A 148 -6.19 -7.05 15.59
CA LEU A 148 -4.73 -7.14 15.68
C LEU A 148 -4.23 -6.92 17.11
N GLN A 149 -4.76 -5.93 17.82
CA GLN A 149 -4.44 -5.68 19.23
C GLN A 149 -4.81 -6.90 20.09
N LYS A 150 -6.01 -7.46 19.88
CA LYS A 150 -6.46 -8.63 20.61
C LYS A 150 -5.62 -9.88 20.32
N TRP A 151 -5.25 -10.10 19.06
CA TRP A 151 -4.34 -11.18 18.68
C TRP A 151 -2.99 -11.04 19.38
N TRP A 152 -2.42 -9.83 19.43
CA TRP A 152 -1.17 -9.55 20.09
C TRP A 152 -1.26 -9.79 21.63
N GLU A 153 -2.31 -9.29 22.29
CA GLU A 153 -2.52 -9.48 23.73
C GLU A 153 -2.55 -10.95 24.13
N ILE A 154 -3.18 -11.80 23.30
CA ILE A 154 -3.36 -13.23 23.61
C ILE A 154 -2.11 -14.05 23.26
N THR A 155 -1.47 -13.76 22.13
CA THR A 155 -0.36 -14.57 21.63
C THR A 155 1.00 -14.07 22.08
N LEU A 156 1.11 -12.83 22.53
CA LEU A 156 2.35 -12.10 22.83
C LEU A 156 3.28 -11.97 21.61
N TYR A 157 2.75 -12.20 20.40
CA TYR A 157 3.46 -11.94 19.15
C TYR A 157 3.21 -10.49 18.71
N HIS A 158 4.12 -9.94 17.93
CA HIS A 158 3.99 -8.58 17.42
C HIS A 158 3.48 -8.61 15.97
N THR A 159 2.49 -7.79 15.68
CA THR A 159 2.14 -7.43 14.29
C THR A 159 3.31 -6.68 13.67
N ARG A 160 3.67 -7.04 12.44
CA ARG A 160 4.71 -6.32 11.69
C ARG A 160 4.06 -5.38 10.70
N MET A 161 4.17 -4.08 10.97
CA MET A 161 3.77 -3.03 10.04
C MET A 161 4.89 -2.82 9.02
N LEU A 162 4.54 -2.86 7.74
CA LEU A 162 5.50 -2.74 6.64
C LEU A 162 5.07 -1.58 5.74
N SER A 163 5.97 -0.63 5.51
CA SER A 163 5.79 0.33 4.41
C SER A 163 5.94 -0.39 3.06
N GLN A 164 5.38 0.16 2.00
CA GLN A 164 5.47 -0.44 0.64
C GLN A 164 6.92 -0.73 0.22
N HIS A 165 7.89 0.10 0.61
CA HIS A 165 9.31 -0.14 0.35
C HIS A 165 9.86 -1.41 1.00
N SER A 166 9.28 -1.84 2.13
CA SER A 166 9.69 -3.06 2.84
C SER A 166 9.05 -4.33 2.26
N LEU A 167 7.94 -4.19 1.51
CA LEU A 167 7.20 -5.30 0.95
C LEU A 167 7.99 -6.05 -0.13
N THR A 168 8.72 -5.35 -0.99
CA THR A 168 9.56 -5.96 -2.04
C THR A 168 10.65 -6.83 -1.45
N HIS A 169 11.26 -6.42 -0.34
CA HIS A 169 12.25 -7.21 0.39
C HIS A 169 11.61 -8.42 1.08
N LEU A 170 10.42 -8.27 1.66
CA LEU A 170 9.72 -9.38 2.31
C LEU A 170 9.31 -10.46 1.29
N ILE A 171 8.69 -10.06 0.17
CA ILE A 171 8.28 -10.99 -0.89
C ILE A 171 9.51 -11.72 -1.43
N SER A 172 10.63 -11.04 -1.68
CA SER A 172 11.88 -11.68 -2.10
C SER A 172 12.35 -12.72 -1.09
N SER A 173 12.31 -12.42 0.21
CA SER A 173 12.75 -13.34 1.27
C SER A 173 11.81 -14.52 1.44
N LEU A 174 10.51 -14.35 1.26
CA LEU A 174 9.52 -15.44 1.32
C LEU A 174 9.62 -16.38 0.11
N ILE A 175 9.91 -15.83 -1.09
CA ILE A 175 10.09 -16.64 -2.31
C ILE A 175 11.41 -17.43 -2.28
N THR A 176 12.44 -16.91 -1.62
CA THR A 176 13.75 -17.56 -1.50
C THR A 176 13.84 -18.58 -0.36
N TYR A 177 12.84 -18.66 0.50
CA TYR A 177 12.79 -19.68 1.56
C TYR A 177 12.44 -21.04 0.95
N GLN A 178 13.45 -21.72 0.43
CA GLN A 178 13.38 -23.16 0.14
C GLN A 178 13.52 -23.89 1.48
N PRO A 179 12.62 -24.82 1.81
CA PRO A 179 12.85 -25.66 2.99
C PRO A 179 14.13 -26.47 2.76
N ILE A 180 15.05 -26.34 3.68
CA ILE A 180 16.23 -27.21 3.73
C ILE A 180 15.70 -28.60 4.10
N ASN A 181 15.88 -29.58 3.21
CA ASN A 181 15.59 -31.00 3.42
C ASN A 181 16.35 -31.57 4.60
#